data_ca6e331d087a08a59c7b3db1e88efbaf
#
_entry.id   ca6e331d087a08a59c7b3db1e88efbaf
#
_cell.length_a   1.000
_cell.length_b   1.000
_cell.length_c   1.000
_cell.angle_alpha   90.00
_cell.angle_beta   90.00
_cell.angle_gamma   90.00
#
_symmetry.space_group_name_H-M   'P 1'
#
loop_
_entity.id
_entity.type
_entity.pdbx_description
1 polymer ?
#
loop_
_entity_poly.entity_id
_entity_poly.type
_entity_poly.pdbx_seq_one_letter_code
_entity_poly.pdbx_strand_id
1 'polypeptide(L)'
;MNPKFKIELLEDVNEFLNGLNEKAREKIIYNLRKSQVVNDNDLFKKLNDNVWEFRTLHNKTKYRLFAFWDKTDKTETVVISTHGIEKKTQKTPKKEIQKTEQIMKQ
;
A
#
# COMPACT_ATOMS: atom_id res chain seq x y z
N MET A 1 -12.63 15.93 6.50
CA MET A 1 -12.67 15.69 5.06
C MET A 1 -13.05 14.24 4.77
N ASN A 2 -13.81 14.04 3.71
CA ASN A 2 -14.19 12.68 3.32
C ASN A 2 -13.02 11.99 2.63
N PRO A 3 -12.71 10.74 3.00
CA PRO A 3 -11.66 10.01 2.31
C PRO A 3 -12.06 9.72 0.86
N LYS A 4 -11.08 9.76 -0.05
CA LYS A 4 -11.29 9.49 -1.49
C LYS A 4 -11.54 8.01 -1.76
N PHE A 5 -11.06 7.14 -0.89
CA PHE A 5 -11.20 5.69 -0.98
C PHE A 5 -11.04 5.06 0.39
N LYS A 6 -11.57 3.86 0.54
CA LYS A 6 -11.32 3.04 1.71
C LYS A 6 -10.11 2.15 1.45
N ILE A 7 -9.43 1.74 2.51
CA ILE A 7 -8.29 0.83 2.42
C ILE A 7 -8.64 -0.46 3.15
N GLU A 8 -8.47 -1.58 2.48
CA GLU A 8 -8.58 -2.91 3.07
C GLU A 8 -7.19 -3.53 3.10
N LEU A 9 -6.76 -4.00 4.26
CA LEU A 9 -5.46 -4.64 4.44
C LEU A 9 -5.66 -6.15 4.53
N LEU A 10 -5.04 -6.89 3.60
CA LEU A 10 -5.08 -8.34 3.64
C LEU A 10 -4.17 -8.87 4.77
N GLU A 11 -4.31 -10.15 5.09
CA GLU A 11 -3.61 -10.76 6.22
C GLU A 11 -2.10 -10.55 6.17
N ASP A 12 -1.49 -10.70 4.99
CA ASP A 12 -0.04 -10.52 4.84
C ASP A 12 0.42 -9.11 5.22
N VAL A 13 -0.40 -8.08 4.96
CA VAL A 13 -0.08 -6.72 5.38
C VAL A 13 -0.11 -6.60 6.89
N ASN A 14 -1.14 -7.17 7.52
CA ASN A 14 -1.25 -7.15 8.98
C ASN A 14 -0.07 -7.85 9.64
N GLU A 15 0.33 -8.99 9.11
CA GLU A 15 1.50 -9.72 9.61
C GLU A 15 2.78 -8.89 9.44
N PHE A 16 2.95 -8.25 8.26
CA PHE A 16 4.08 -7.38 8.01
C PHE A 16 4.15 -6.25 9.04
N LEU A 17 3.03 -5.55 9.25
CA LEU A 17 2.98 -4.43 10.18
C LEU A 17 3.25 -4.87 11.61
N ASN A 18 2.71 -6.03 12.02
CA ASN A 18 2.92 -6.55 13.36
C ASN A 18 4.37 -6.92 13.65
N GLY A 19 5.15 -7.22 12.61
CA GLY A 19 6.58 -7.51 12.75
C GLY A 19 7.48 -6.28 12.86
N LEU A 20 6.93 -5.07 12.64
CA LEU A 20 7.70 -3.84 12.69
C LEU A 20 7.69 -3.25 14.10
N ASN A 21 8.69 -2.37 14.39
CA ASN A 21 8.62 -1.63 15.63
C ASN A 21 7.42 -0.68 15.61
N GLU A 22 7.00 -0.28 16.80
CA GLU A 22 5.77 0.51 16.96
C GLU A 22 5.79 1.83 16.19
N LYS A 23 6.91 2.55 16.22
CA LYS A 23 7.00 3.85 15.56
C LYS A 23 6.96 3.75 14.04
N ALA A 24 7.58 2.73 13.47
CA ALA A 24 7.51 2.47 12.03
C ALA A 24 6.07 2.15 11.61
N ARG A 25 5.41 1.27 12.37
CA ARG A 25 4.01 0.89 12.12
C ARG A 25 3.09 2.11 12.19
N GLU A 26 3.23 2.94 13.22
CA GLU A 26 2.43 4.15 13.36
C GLU A 26 2.61 5.11 12.19
N LYS A 27 3.85 5.27 11.72
CA LYS A 27 4.14 6.14 10.58
C LYS A 27 3.47 5.62 9.31
N ILE A 28 3.53 4.32 9.08
CA ILE A 28 2.87 3.71 7.92
C ILE A 28 1.36 3.94 7.98
N ILE A 29 0.74 3.68 9.13
CA ILE A 29 -0.70 3.88 9.30
C ILE A 29 -1.09 5.34 9.11
N TYR A 30 -0.29 6.25 9.65
CA TYR A 30 -0.51 7.69 9.44
C TYR A 30 -0.49 8.03 7.95
N ASN A 31 0.49 7.52 7.21
CA ASN A 31 0.62 7.79 5.78
C ASN A 31 -0.52 7.16 4.97
N LEU A 32 -1.01 5.99 5.37
CA LEU A 32 -2.20 5.39 4.74
C LEU A 32 -3.39 6.33 4.85
N ARG A 33 -3.65 6.84 6.05
CA ARG A 33 -4.77 7.77 6.29
C ARG A 33 -4.59 9.07 5.52
N LYS A 34 -3.37 9.59 5.49
CA LYS A 34 -3.07 10.82 4.74
C LYS A 34 -3.30 10.64 3.25
N SER A 35 -2.94 9.47 2.70
CA SER A 35 -3.14 9.17 1.28
C SER A 35 -4.61 9.15 0.88
N GLN A 36 -5.50 8.90 1.82
CA GLN A 36 -6.94 8.90 1.56
C GLN A 36 -7.52 10.30 1.33
N VAL A 37 -6.84 11.34 1.79
CA VAL A 37 -7.36 12.71 1.71
C VAL A 37 -6.46 13.65 0.90
N VAL A 38 -5.22 13.26 0.63
CA VAL A 38 -4.25 14.09 -0.11
C VAL A 38 -3.74 13.32 -1.33
N ASN A 39 -3.73 13.97 -2.51
CA ASN A 39 -3.10 13.41 -3.71
C ASN A 39 -1.61 13.70 -3.65
N ASP A 40 -0.81 12.67 -3.36
CA ASP A 40 0.64 12.81 -3.23
C ASP A 40 1.33 11.51 -3.68
N ASN A 41 2.09 11.59 -4.77
CA ASN A 41 2.84 10.45 -5.29
C ASN A 41 3.94 9.97 -4.35
N ASP A 42 4.34 10.78 -3.38
CA ASP A 42 5.28 10.34 -2.35
C ASP A 42 4.61 9.44 -1.32
N LEU A 43 3.28 9.42 -1.27
CA LEU A 43 2.51 8.58 -0.36
C LEU A 43 1.87 7.38 -1.07
N PHE A 44 1.36 7.59 -2.28
CA PHE A 44 0.60 6.58 -3.01
C PHE A 44 0.86 6.75 -4.49
N LYS A 45 1.54 5.77 -5.09
CA LYS A 45 2.06 5.87 -6.45
C LYS A 45 1.61 4.71 -7.31
N LYS A 46 1.19 5.03 -8.54
CA LYS A 46 0.86 4.04 -9.56
C LYS A 46 2.14 3.44 -10.13
N LEU A 47 2.23 2.11 -10.17
CA LEU A 47 3.39 1.39 -10.72
C LEU A 47 3.14 0.90 -12.14
N ASN A 48 1.93 0.41 -12.41
CA ASN A 48 1.48 0.03 -13.74
C ASN A 48 -0.03 0.18 -13.80
N ASP A 49 -0.67 -0.37 -14.83
CA ASP A 49 -2.12 -0.19 -15.02
C ASP A 49 -2.96 -0.76 -13.87
N ASN A 50 -2.43 -1.73 -13.14
CA ASN A 50 -3.17 -2.44 -12.10
C ASN A 50 -2.64 -2.21 -10.69
N VAL A 51 -1.34 -1.97 -10.55
CA VAL A 51 -0.66 -2.04 -9.25
C VAL A 51 -0.20 -0.66 -8.80
N TRP A 52 -0.47 -0.39 -7.53
CA TRP A 52 -0.07 0.83 -6.84
C TRP A 52 0.76 0.46 -5.61
N GLU A 53 1.49 1.42 -5.05
CA GLU A 53 2.21 1.23 -3.80
C GLU A 53 1.97 2.39 -2.86
N PHE A 54 1.70 2.07 -1.59
CA PHE A 54 1.76 3.04 -0.50
C PHE A 54 3.21 3.15 -0.04
N ARG A 55 3.68 4.35 0.19
CA ARG A 55 5.10 4.65 0.43
C ARG A 55 5.29 5.32 1.78
N THR A 56 6.24 4.82 2.56
CA THR A 56 6.64 5.43 3.84
C THR A 56 8.14 5.39 3.97
N LEU A 57 8.73 6.52 4.37
CA LEU A 57 10.13 6.61 4.74
C LEU A 57 10.20 6.88 6.25
N HIS A 58 10.90 6.01 6.98
CA HIS A 58 11.07 6.16 8.43
C HIS A 58 12.45 5.65 8.82
N ASN A 59 13.25 6.50 9.50
CA ASN A 59 14.62 6.17 9.91
C ASN A 59 15.45 5.58 8.77
N LYS A 60 15.42 6.26 7.61
CA LYS A 60 16.13 5.86 6.38
C LYS A 60 15.67 4.55 5.77
N THR A 61 14.66 3.90 6.34
CA THR A 61 14.08 2.69 5.79
C THR A 61 12.86 3.03 4.94
N LYS A 62 12.81 2.45 3.74
CA LYS A 62 11.71 2.64 2.81
C LYS A 62 10.75 1.45 2.94
N TYR A 63 9.51 1.74 3.31
CA TYR A 63 8.46 0.72 3.39
C TYR A 63 7.51 0.87 2.23
N ARG A 64 7.08 -0.25 1.65
CA ARG A 64 6.12 -0.27 0.54
C ARG A 64 5.02 -1.25 0.84
N LEU A 65 3.77 -0.82 0.70
CA LEU A 65 2.60 -1.71 0.75
C LEU A 65 1.97 -1.70 -0.63
N PHE A 66 1.90 -2.88 -1.26
CA PHE A 66 1.39 -2.99 -2.63
C PHE A 66 -0.12 -3.12 -2.62
N ALA A 67 -0.77 -2.62 -3.66
CA ALA A 67 -2.21 -2.50 -3.66
C ALA A 67 -2.79 -2.48 -5.06
N PHE A 68 -4.09 -2.76 -5.15
CA PHE A 68 -4.86 -2.57 -6.36
C PHE A 68 -6.23 -1.99 -6.02
N TRP A 69 -6.87 -1.36 -6.99
CA TRP A 69 -8.22 -0.83 -6.81
C TRP A 69 -9.24 -1.95 -7.01
N ASP A 70 -10.12 -2.13 -6.04
CA ASP A 70 -11.24 -3.06 -6.17
C ASP A 70 -12.35 -2.38 -6.96
N LYS A 71 -12.60 -2.89 -8.15
CA LYS A 71 -13.61 -2.32 -9.05
C LYS A 71 -14.91 -3.10 -9.03
N THR A 72 -15.06 -4.06 -8.11
CA THR A 72 -16.26 -4.87 -8.02
C THR A 72 -17.39 -4.18 -7.26
N ASP A 73 -17.06 -3.31 -6.32
CA ASP A 73 -18.05 -2.55 -5.55
C ASP A 73 -18.34 -1.23 -6.26
N LYS A 74 -19.62 -1.00 -6.60
CA LYS A 74 -20.04 0.21 -7.30
C LYS A 74 -20.44 1.34 -6.34
N THR A 75 -20.60 1.05 -5.05
CA THR A 75 -21.02 2.05 -4.07
C THR A 75 -19.89 2.67 -3.31
N GLU A 76 -18.76 1.96 -3.20
CA GLU A 76 -17.60 2.43 -2.47
C GLU A 76 -16.33 2.22 -3.30
N THR A 77 -15.42 3.17 -3.21
CA THR A 77 -14.09 3.02 -3.80
C THR A 77 -13.17 2.41 -2.76
N VAL A 78 -12.67 1.22 -3.05
CA VAL A 78 -11.82 0.46 -2.14
C VAL A 78 -10.48 0.15 -2.79
N VAL A 79 -9.40 0.40 -2.04
CA VAL A 79 -8.05 -0.01 -2.41
C VAL A 79 -7.66 -1.16 -1.50
N ILE A 80 -7.29 -2.29 -2.08
CA ILE A 80 -6.91 -3.48 -1.33
C ILE A 80 -5.39 -3.60 -1.33
N SER A 81 -4.78 -3.58 -0.14
CA SER A 81 -3.34 -3.77 0.00
C SER A 81 -3.04 -5.25 0.25
N THR A 82 -2.15 -5.82 -0.56
CA THR A 82 -1.90 -7.26 -0.60
C THR A 82 -0.78 -7.70 0.31
N HIS A 83 0.34 -6.97 0.34
CA HIS A 83 1.51 -7.31 1.15
C HIS A 83 2.45 -6.11 1.25
N GLY A 84 3.43 -6.21 2.14
CA GLY A 84 4.40 -5.15 2.35
C GLY A 84 5.83 -5.64 2.32
N ILE A 85 6.75 -4.74 2.02
CA ILE A 85 8.19 -5.01 2.06
C ILE A 85 8.97 -3.82 2.62
N GLU A 86 10.18 -4.08 3.09
CA GLU A 86 11.21 -3.06 3.23
C GLU A 86 11.95 -2.99 1.89
N LYS A 87 11.90 -1.83 1.24
CA LYS A 87 12.51 -1.68 -0.08
C LYS A 87 14.00 -1.37 0.07
N LYS A 88 14.84 -2.23 -0.50
CA LYS A 88 16.29 -2.09 -0.42
C LYS A 88 16.97 -1.72 -1.74
N THR A 89 16.18 -1.62 -2.82
CA THR A 89 16.67 -1.29 -4.16
C THR A 89 16.06 0.01 -4.65
N GLN A 90 16.62 0.58 -5.71
CA GLN A 90 16.10 1.82 -6.30
C GLN A 90 14.73 1.60 -6.96
N LYS A 91 14.57 0.47 -7.64
CA LYS A 91 13.32 0.13 -8.33
C LYS A 91 12.52 -0.87 -7.51
N THR A 92 11.20 -0.79 -7.63
CA THR A 92 10.33 -1.82 -7.07
C THR A 92 10.55 -3.13 -7.80
N PRO A 93 10.84 -4.24 -7.09
CA PRO A 93 11.05 -5.54 -7.76
C PRO A 93 9.81 -5.99 -8.52
N LYS A 94 10.03 -6.48 -9.74
CA LYS A 94 8.93 -6.96 -10.59
C LYS A 94 8.12 -8.08 -9.94
N LYS A 95 8.77 -8.93 -9.14
CA LYS A 95 8.08 -10.03 -8.45
C LYS A 95 6.98 -9.54 -7.52
N GLU A 96 7.14 -8.38 -6.91
CA GLU A 96 6.13 -7.82 -6.02
C GLU A 96 4.93 -7.32 -6.80
N ILE A 97 5.17 -6.71 -7.95
CA ILE A 97 4.10 -6.27 -8.84
C ILE A 97 3.32 -7.49 -9.35
N GLN A 98 4.03 -8.53 -9.78
CA GLN A 98 3.41 -9.76 -10.28
C GLN A 98 2.58 -10.45 -9.19
N LYS A 99 3.10 -10.50 -7.96
CA LYS A 99 2.37 -11.08 -6.83
C LYS A 99 1.06 -10.36 -6.58
N THR A 100 1.08 -9.02 -6.62
CA THR A 100 -0.12 -8.21 -6.44
C THR A 100 -1.14 -8.48 -7.55
N GLU A 101 -0.68 -8.58 -8.79
CA GLU A 101 -1.57 -8.87 -9.93
C GLU A 101 -2.20 -10.26 -9.81
N GLN A 102 -1.45 -11.25 -9.34
CA GLN A 102 -2.00 -12.58 -9.14
C GLN A 102 -3.08 -12.61 -8.07
N ILE A 103 -2.85 -11.90 -6.97
CA ILE A 103 -3.85 -11.79 -5.90
C ILE A 103 -5.10 -11.06 -6.40
N MET A 104 -4.91 -10.01 -7.19
CA MET A 104 -6.02 -9.26 -7.78
C MET A 104 -6.93 -10.14 -8.64
N LYS A 105 -6.37 -11.15 -9.31
CA LYS A 105 -7.12 -12.06 -10.20
C LYS A 105 -7.86 -13.17 -9.48
N GLN A 106 -7.63 -13.34 -8.20
CA GLN A 106 -8.30 -14.39 -7.42
C GLN A 106 -9.75 -14.03 -7.10
#